data_72e6acae0f9218075a897f35761c05ec
#
_entry.id   72e6acae0f9218075a897f35761c05ec
#
_cell.length_a   1.000
_cell.length_b   1.000
_cell.length_c   1.000
_cell.angle_alpha   90.00
_cell.angle_beta   90.00
_cell.angle_gamma   90.00
#
_symmetry.space_group_name_H-M   'P 1'
#
loop_
_entity.id
_entity.type
_entity.pdbx_description
1 polymer ?
#
loop_
_entity_poly.entity_id
_entity_poly.type
_entity_poly.pdbx_seq_one_letter_code
_entity_poly.pdbx_strand_id
1 'polypeptide(L)'
;MASPREFGVQSFCFRNFKDNDDVAAKVKEIGLSSIEVCAVHADFNDPAAHDGVIASYKNAGVDIVSIGVQTFTGNEAVERNWFEFAKKAGAKYISAHFNVDTFDKAVPAAVKLCDEYDIKIGIHCHGGYRFGGSPDVIDHLLKIGGPRIGVNIDTAWCMQIGPRQGQPVEWVKRFGERVYGVHYKDFVFDKSAKWEDVIVGTGNLDLPAFIAALEEIGFDGYPVIEYEANPENPVPALKECVSSMRSA
;
A
#
# COMPACT_ATOMS: atom_id res chain seq x y z
N MET A 1 -6.13 -8.47 16.25
CA MET A 1 -6.61 -8.37 14.86
C MET A 1 -6.37 -6.94 14.44
N ALA A 2 -5.73 -6.71 13.30
CA ALA A 2 -5.60 -5.35 12.78
C ALA A 2 -7.00 -4.81 12.47
N SER A 3 -7.24 -3.56 12.80
CA SER A 3 -8.50 -2.86 12.53
C SER A 3 -8.25 -1.88 11.38
N PRO A 4 -9.23 -1.56 10.53
CA PRO A 4 -9.06 -0.50 9.55
C PRO A 4 -8.73 0.88 10.18
N ARG A 5 -8.90 0.99 11.50
CA ARG A 5 -8.56 2.17 12.32
C ARG A 5 -7.13 2.11 12.89
N GLU A 6 -6.44 0.97 12.80
CA GLU A 6 -5.03 0.82 13.18
C GLU A 6 -4.17 0.84 11.92
N PHE A 7 -3.66 2.00 11.56
CA PHE A 7 -3.00 2.25 10.30
C PHE A 7 -1.58 2.78 10.48
N GLY A 8 -0.76 2.55 9.46
CA GLY A 8 0.57 3.10 9.32
C GLY A 8 0.63 4.23 8.30
N VAL A 9 1.84 4.48 7.78
CA VAL A 9 2.10 5.45 6.72
C VAL A 9 2.96 4.82 5.63
N GLN A 10 2.71 5.17 4.36
CA GLN A 10 3.59 4.80 3.25
C GLN A 10 4.83 5.71 3.26
N SER A 11 6.02 5.14 3.21
CA SER A 11 7.26 5.92 3.29
C SER A 11 7.45 6.88 2.13
N PHE A 12 6.80 6.67 1.00
CA PHE A 12 6.81 7.60 -0.14
C PHE A 12 6.30 9.00 0.20
N CYS A 13 5.49 9.14 1.25
CA CYS A 13 5.11 10.44 1.82
C CYS A 13 6.34 11.27 2.20
N PHE A 14 7.44 10.62 2.57
CA PHE A 14 8.70 11.22 2.99
C PHE A 14 9.80 11.14 1.91
N ARG A 15 9.46 11.00 0.64
CA ARG A 15 10.40 10.71 -0.47
C ARG A 15 11.56 11.70 -0.64
N ASN A 16 11.44 12.91 -0.10
CA ASN A 16 12.51 13.91 -0.11
C ASN A 16 13.49 13.75 1.06
N PHE A 17 13.18 12.95 2.08
CA PHE A 17 14.03 12.61 3.19
C PHE A 17 14.67 11.24 2.90
N LYS A 18 16.01 11.17 2.96
CA LYS A 18 16.75 9.96 2.55
C LYS A 18 17.32 9.16 3.71
N ASP A 19 17.40 9.78 4.87
CA ASP A 19 17.87 9.13 6.08
C ASP A 19 16.71 8.39 6.75
N ASN A 20 16.88 7.08 6.98
CA ASN A 20 15.82 6.25 7.56
C ASN A 20 15.59 6.55 9.05
N ASP A 21 16.58 7.03 9.79
CA ASP A 21 16.39 7.44 11.18
C ASP A 21 15.54 8.72 11.25
N ASP A 22 15.75 9.67 10.32
CA ASP A 22 14.91 10.87 10.19
C ASP A 22 13.49 10.52 9.78
N VAL A 23 13.31 9.62 8.81
CA VAL A 23 11.97 9.15 8.41
C VAL A 23 11.25 8.46 9.58
N ALA A 24 11.93 7.58 10.31
CA ALA A 24 11.36 6.91 11.47
C ALA A 24 10.96 7.91 12.57
N ALA A 25 11.77 8.94 12.82
CA ALA A 25 11.43 10.01 13.75
C ALA A 25 10.16 10.77 13.30
N LYS A 26 10.02 11.08 12.01
CA LYS A 26 8.83 11.72 11.45
C LYS A 26 7.57 10.84 11.55
N VAL A 27 7.68 9.52 11.40
CA VAL A 27 6.57 8.59 11.66
C VAL A 27 6.10 8.71 13.11
N LYS A 28 7.02 8.78 14.06
CA LYS A 28 6.67 9.01 15.48
C LYS A 28 6.07 10.38 15.70
N GLU A 29 6.60 11.41 15.05
CA GLU A 29 6.11 12.79 15.17
C GLU A 29 4.66 12.94 14.70
N ILE A 30 4.24 12.21 13.66
CA ILE A 30 2.83 12.18 13.21
C ILE A 30 1.93 11.30 14.08
N GLY A 31 2.47 10.66 15.12
CA GLY A 31 1.73 9.85 16.07
C GLY A 31 1.45 8.42 15.62
N LEU A 32 2.26 7.89 14.70
CA LEU A 32 2.18 6.51 14.20
C LEU A 32 3.38 5.67 14.67
N SER A 33 3.27 4.36 14.48
CA SER A 33 4.33 3.40 14.80
C SER A 33 4.43 2.26 13.77
N SER A 34 3.82 2.42 12.60
CA SER A 34 3.86 1.44 11.53
C SER A 34 4.12 2.12 10.19
N ILE A 35 4.91 1.46 9.34
CA ILE A 35 5.32 2.00 8.03
C ILE A 35 5.30 0.90 6.96
N GLU A 36 4.86 1.26 5.74
CA GLU A 36 5.19 0.53 4.53
C GLU A 36 6.43 1.16 3.91
N VAL A 37 7.50 0.40 3.72
CA VAL A 37 8.77 0.91 3.17
C VAL A 37 8.80 0.76 1.65
N CYS A 38 9.10 1.83 0.93
CA CYS A 38 9.27 1.83 -0.53
C CYS A 38 10.74 1.88 -0.95
N ALA A 39 10.99 1.68 -2.25
CA ALA A 39 12.33 1.66 -2.84
C ALA A 39 13.10 2.99 -2.76
N VAL A 40 12.45 4.08 -2.35
CA VAL A 40 13.13 5.37 -2.07
C VAL A 40 13.99 5.28 -0.81
N HIS A 41 13.60 4.43 0.15
CA HIS A 41 14.18 4.31 1.48
C HIS A 41 14.91 2.98 1.72
N ALA A 42 14.74 1.99 0.82
CA ALA A 42 15.45 0.73 0.90
C ALA A 42 15.81 0.23 -0.50
N ASP A 43 17.09 -0.02 -0.77
CA ASP A 43 17.47 -0.83 -1.92
C ASP A 43 17.27 -2.31 -1.55
N PHE A 44 16.11 -2.84 -1.92
CA PHE A 44 15.77 -4.23 -1.65
C PHE A 44 16.68 -5.23 -2.38
N ASN A 45 17.41 -4.79 -3.41
CA ASN A 45 18.34 -5.63 -4.17
C ASN A 45 19.76 -5.63 -3.59
N ASP A 46 20.00 -4.89 -2.51
CA ASP A 46 21.23 -4.94 -1.73
C ASP A 46 21.00 -5.60 -0.35
N PRO A 47 21.13 -6.93 -0.25
CA PRO A 47 20.94 -7.65 1.02
C PRO A 47 21.87 -7.17 2.15
N ALA A 48 23.04 -6.58 1.82
CA ALA A 48 23.97 -6.07 2.82
C ALA A 48 23.43 -4.82 3.53
N ALA A 49 22.57 -4.04 2.88
CA ALA A 49 21.94 -2.85 3.46
C ALA A 49 20.70 -3.17 4.31
N HIS A 50 20.10 -4.35 4.18
CA HIS A 50 18.81 -4.69 4.81
C HIS A 50 18.82 -4.49 6.32
N ASP A 51 19.86 -4.95 7.03
CA ASP A 51 19.95 -4.85 8.50
C ASP A 51 19.98 -3.41 8.98
N GLY A 52 20.69 -2.54 8.28
CA GLY A 52 20.77 -1.11 8.62
C GLY A 52 19.42 -0.43 8.50
N VAL A 53 18.72 -0.63 7.38
CA VAL A 53 17.37 -0.07 7.18
C VAL A 53 16.39 -0.56 8.24
N ILE A 54 16.36 -1.87 8.50
CA ILE A 54 15.45 -2.46 9.49
C ILE A 54 15.77 -1.93 10.89
N ALA A 55 17.06 -1.78 11.23
CA ALA A 55 17.50 -1.28 12.54
C ALA A 55 17.03 0.16 12.78
N SER A 56 17.09 1.05 11.78
CA SER A 56 16.64 2.44 11.90
C SER A 56 15.18 2.52 12.38
N TYR A 57 14.28 1.80 11.73
CA TYR A 57 12.87 1.80 12.13
C TYR A 57 12.65 1.11 13.48
N LYS A 58 13.24 -0.05 13.69
CA LYS A 58 13.11 -0.80 14.94
C LYS A 58 13.61 -0.01 16.16
N ASN A 59 14.73 0.67 16.04
CA ASN A 59 15.31 1.48 17.13
C ASN A 59 14.41 2.66 17.50
N ALA A 60 13.67 3.20 16.54
CA ALA A 60 12.66 4.25 16.77
C ALA A 60 11.32 3.71 17.27
N GLY A 61 11.13 2.38 17.40
CA GLY A 61 9.86 1.77 17.74
C GLY A 61 8.82 1.94 16.63
N VAL A 62 9.25 1.77 15.38
CA VAL A 62 8.39 1.78 14.17
C VAL A 62 8.47 0.39 13.53
N ASP A 63 7.33 -0.26 13.36
CA ASP A 63 7.23 -1.57 12.74
C ASP A 63 7.10 -1.44 11.22
N ILE A 64 7.95 -2.14 10.48
CA ILE A 64 7.79 -2.30 9.02
C ILE A 64 6.72 -3.36 8.80
N VAL A 65 5.49 -2.94 8.44
CA VAL A 65 4.35 -3.84 8.28
C VAL A 65 4.20 -4.39 6.86
N SER A 66 4.75 -3.68 5.88
CA SER A 66 4.76 -4.04 4.47
C SER A 66 5.90 -3.37 3.73
N ILE A 67 6.13 -3.79 2.50
CA ILE A 67 6.98 -3.10 1.53
C ILE A 67 6.20 -2.88 0.24
N GLY A 68 6.52 -1.81 -0.48
CA GLY A 68 5.86 -1.56 -1.76
C GLY A 68 5.98 -0.10 -2.23
N VAL A 69 5.53 0.17 -3.45
CA VAL A 69 4.88 -0.79 -4.37
C VAL A 69 5.94 -1.43 -5.26
N GLN A 70 6.02 -2.75 -5.29
CA GLN A 70 6.99 -3.49 -6.09
C GLN A 70 6.37 -3.96 -7.41
N THR A 71 7.12 -3.90 -8.52
CA THR A 71 6.63 -4.36 -9.82
C THR A 71 7.19 -5.73 -10.15
N PHE A 72 6.35 -6.76 -10.06
CA PHE A 72 6.70 -8.14 -10.37
C PHE A 72 6.74 -8.38 -11.88
N THR A 73 7.80 -9.03 -12.34
CA THR A 73 8.06 -9.35 -13.75
C THR A 73 8.31 -10.82 -14.00
N GLY A 74 8.38 -11.63 -12.93
CA GLY A 74 8.76 -13.04 -12.96
C GLY A 74 10.28 -13.26 -12.95
N ASN A 75 11.05 -12.25 -12.53
CA ASN A 75 12.49 -12.41 -12.27
C ASN A 75 12.69 -12.87 -10.82
N GLU A 76 12.50 -14.17 -10.57
CA GLU A 76 12.58 -14.76 -9.23
C GLU A 76 13.88 -14.40 -8.48
N ALA A 77 15.01 -14.25 -9.17
CA ALA A 77 16.29 -13.95 -8.51
C ALA A 77 16.31 -12.56 -7.88
N VAL A 78 15.69 -11.57 -8.53
CA VAL A 78 15.55 -10.20 -8.01
C VAL A 78 14.42 -10.14 -6.98
N GLU A 79 13.26 -10.70 -7.33
CA GLU A 79 12.04 -10.65 -6.51
C GLU A 79 12.23 -11.37 -5.17
N ARG A 80 13.07 -12.41 -5.10
CA ARG A 80 13.43 -13.10 -3.86
C ARG A 80 14.02 -12.17 -2.81
N ASN A 81 14.86 -11.22 -3.20
CA ASN A 81 15.45 -10.24 -2.28
C ASN A 81 14.38 -9.39 -1.56
N TRP A 82 13.25 -9.12 -2.24
CA TRP A 82 12.13 -8.38 -1.66
C TRP A 82 11.44 -9.19 -0.56
N PHE A 83 11.25 -10.49 -0.80
CA PHE A 83 10.69 -11.40 0.21
C PHE A 83 11.66 -11.62 1.38
N GLU A 84 12.96 -11.72 1.13
CA GLU A 84 13.97 -11.82 2.17
C GLU A 84 13.97 -10.59 3.08
N PHE A 85 13.95 -9.38 2.48
CA PHE A 85 13.81 -8.15 3.26
C PHE A 85 12.51 -8.14 4.06
N ALA A 86 11.37 -8.40 3.43
CA ALA A 86 10.08 -8.40 4.09
C ALA A 86 10.05 -9.40 5.27
N LYS A 87 10.53 -10.63 5.05
CA LYS A 87 10.62 -11.66 6.10
C LYS A 87 11.50 -11.22 7.26
N LYS A 88 12.67 -10.65 6.96
CA LYS A 88 13.65 -10.17 7.95
C LYS A 88 13.10 -8.99 8.77
N ALA A 89 12.37 -8.08 8.11
CA ALA A 89 11.67 -6.97 8.74
C ALA A 89 10.46 -7.38 9.58
N GLY A 90 9.96 -8.61 9.41
CA GLY A 90 8.72 -9.09 10.04
C GLY A 90 7.45 -8.70 9.29
N ALA A 91 7.57 -8.09 8.12
CA ALA A 91 6.45 -7.79 7.25
C ALA A 91 5.82 -9.08 6.69
N LYS A 92 4.51 -9.10 6.57
CA LYS A 92 3.74 -10.25 6.09
C LYS A 92 3.02 -10.01 4.79
N TYR A 93 3.30 -8.88 4.19
CA TYR A 93 2.58 -8.38 3.05
C TYR A 93 3.50 -7.54 2.15
N ILE A 94 3.29 -7.64 0.84
CA ILE A 94 3.95 -6.84 -0.18
C ILE A 94 2.88 -6.19 -1.05
N SER A 95 2.91 -4.86 -1.14
CA SER A 95 2.11 -4.12 -2.09
C SER A 95 2.77 -4.19 -3.48
N ALA A 96 2.00 -4.52 -4.52
CA ALA A 96 2.58 -4.92 -5.80
C ALA A 96 1.83 -4.45 -7.03
N HIS A 97 2.58 -4.28 -8.12
CA HIS A 97 2.06 -4.25 -9.48
C HIS A 97 2.51 -5.48 -10.26
N PHE A 98 1.69 -5.87 -11.25
CA PHE A 98 2.06 -6.79 -12.30
C PHE A 98 2.01 -6.07 -13.65
N ASN A 99 2.97 -6.31 -14.52
CA ASN A 99 2.95 -5.73 -15.86
C ASN A 99 2.08 -6.55 -16.82
N VAL A 100 1.40 -5.87 -17.73
CA VAL A 100 0.48 -6.47 -18.71
C VAL A 100 1.16 -7.46 -19.67
N ASP A 101 2.45 -7.29 -19.91
CA ASP A 101 3.25 -8.12 -20.82
C ASP A 101 3.96 -9.29 -20.14
N THR A 102 3.87 -9.38 -18.81
CA THR A 102 4.60 -10.41 -18.03
C THR A 102 3.77 -11.09 -16.95
N PHE A 103 2.53 -10.67 -16.72
CA PHE A 103 1.71 -11.18 -15.60
C PHE A 103 1.51 -12.70 -15.62
N ASP A 104 1.42 -13.28 -16.79
CA ASP A 104 1.20 -14.72 -16.99
C ASP A 104 2.33 -15.59 -16.41
N LYS A 105 3.55 -15.09 -16.39
CA LYS A 105 4.71 -15.71 -15.73
C LYS A 105 4.98 -15.15 -14.35
N ALA A 106 4.74 -13.82 -14.15
CA ALA A 106 5.06 -13.14 -12.91
C ALA A 106 4.14 -13.55 -11.75
N VAL A 107 2.83 -13.73 -12.00
CA VAL A 107 1.89 -14.15 -10.94
C VAL A 107 2.23 -15.53 -10.40
N PRO A 108 2.43 -16.60 -11.22
CA PRO A 108 2.84 -17.90 -10.70
C PRO A 108 4.19 -17.88 -9.98
N ALA A 109 5.18 -17.11 -10.47
CA ALA A 109 6.47 -16.97 -9.82
C ALA A 109 6.34 -16.30 -8.45
N ALA A 110 5.55 -15.22 -8.36
CA ALA A 110 5.27 -14.54 -7.12
C ALA A 110 4.54 -15.44 -6.10
N VAL A 111 3.55 -16.24 -6.54
CA VAL A 111 2.85 -17.21 -5.67
C VAL A 111 3.82 -18.21 -5.05
N LYS A 112 4.76 -18.73 -5.82
CA LYS A 112 5.79 -19.64 -5.31
C LYS A 112 6.63 -18.99 -4.20
N LEU A 113 7.02 -17.72 -4.37
CA LEU A 113 7.74 -16.98 -3.34
C LEU A 113 6.83 -16.68 -2.12
N CYS A 114 5.56 -16.35 -2.34
CA CYS A 114 4.60 -16.20 -1.26
C CYS A 114 4.48 -17.46 -0.39
N ASP A 115 4.46 -18.64 -1.01
CA ASP A 115 4.39 -19.91 -0.29
C ASP A 115 5.69 -20.21 0.46
N GLU A 116 6.83 -19.93 -0.14
CA GLU A 116 8.15 -20.17 0.45
C GLU A 116 8.39 -19.30 1.69
N TYR A 117 8.00 -18.01 1.63
CA TYR A 117 8.26 -17.04 2.69
C TYR A 117 7.09 -16.85 3.67
N ASP A 118 5.92 -17.41 3.37
CA ASP A 118 4.66 -17.17 4.07
C ASP A 118 4.30 -15.69 4.13
N ILE A 119 4.34 -15.04 2.96
CA ILE A 119 4.02 -13.62 2.76
C ILE A 119 2.93 -13.52 1.70
N LYS A 120 1.96 -12.62 1.90
CA LYS A 120 0.91 -12.32 0.92
C LYS A 120 1.30 -11.15 0.03
N ILE A 121 0.69 -11.07 -1.15
CA ILE A 121 0.79 -9.92 -2.06
C ILE A 121 -0.59 -9.30 -2.24
N GLY A 122 -0.67 -7.97 -2.17
CA GLY A 122 -1.83 -7.21 -2.58
C GLY A 122 -1.55 -6.41 -3.84
N ILE A 123 -2.36 -6.62 -4.87
CA ILE A 123 -2.29 -5.85 -6.11
C ILE A 123 -2.69 -4.41 -5.80
N HIS A 124 -1.74 -3.49 -5.87
CA HIS A 124 -2.00 -2.07 -5.73
C HIS A 124 -2.80 -1.58 -6.94
N CYS A 125 -4.03 -1.16 -6.71
CA CYS A 125 -4.83 -0.59 -7.79
C CYS A 125 -4.25 0.77 -8.16
N HIS A 126 -4.18 1.02 -9.45
CA HIS A 126 -3.69 2.28 -9.96
C HIS A 126 -4.51 2.65 -11.19
N GLY A 127 -5.08 3.84 -11.20
CA GLY A 127 -5.88 4.34 -12.29
C GLY A 127 -5.12 4.54 -13.59
N GLY A 128 -5.80 5.00 -14.62
CA GLY A 128 -5.25 5.21 -15.94
C GLY A 128 -4.91 3.91 -16.66
N TYR A 129 -3.72 3.82 -17.21
CA TYR A 129 -3.27 2.70 -18.04
C TYR A 129 -2.53 1.60 -17.28
N ARG A 130 -2.51 1.64 -15.96
CA ARG A 130 -1.91 0.57 -15.15
C ARG A 130 -2.76 -0.69 -15.23
N PHE A 131 -2.10 -1.86 -15.23
CA PHE A 131 -2.79 -3.15 -15.37
C PHE A 131 -3.74 -3.44 -14.20
N GLY A 132 -3.45 -2.97 -13.00
CA GLY A 132 -4.32 -3.07 -11.80
C GLY A 132 -5.42 -2.01 -11.71
N GLY A 133 -5.68 -1.21 -12.74
CA GLY A 133 -6.68 -0.12 -12.73
C GLY A 133 -8.11 -0.55 -13.05
N SER A 134 -8.38 -1.84 -13.27
CA SER A 134 -9.73 -2.35 -13.54
C SER A 134 -10.09 -3.47 -12.56
N PRO A 135 -11.26 -3.44 -11.93
CA PRO A 135 -11.68 -4.50 -11.02
C PRO A 135 -11.82 -5.86 -11.72
N ASP A 136 -12.17 -5.90 -13.02
CA ASP A 136 -12.26 -7.14 -13.78
C ASP A 136 -10.90 -7.76 -14.07
N VAL A 137 -9.89 -6.91 -14.31
CA VAL A 137 -8.49 -7.35 -14.45
C VAL A 137 -7.97 -7.89 -13.12
N ILE A 138 -8.26 -7.19 -12.02
CA ILE A 138 -7.88 -7.66 -10.68
C ILE A 138 -8.49 -9.03 -10.40
N ASP A 139 -9.78 -9.25 -10.66
CA ASP A 139 -10.43 -10.56 -10.53
C ASP A 139 -9.70 -11.65 -11.31
N HIS A 140 -9.26 -11.34 -12.53
CA HIS A 140 -8.50 -12.28 -13.34
C HIS A 140 -7.17 -12.64 -12.69
N LEU A 141 -6.42 -11.64 -12.19
CA LEU A 141 -5.16 -11.86 -11.50
C LEU A 141 -5.34 -12.64 -10.18
N LEU A 142 -6.40 -12.35 -9.42
CA LEU A 142 -6.74 -13.08 -8.21
C LEU A 142 -7.06 -14.55 -8.49
N LYS A 143 -7.74 -14.82 -9.62
CA LYS A 143 -8.06 -16.19 -10.05
C LYS A 143 -6.80 -16.98 -10.41
N ILE A 144 -5.83 -16.35 -11.08
CA ILE A 144 -4.55 -16.98 -11.42
C ILE A 144 -3.70 -17.19 -10.15
N GLY A 145 -3.64 -16.18 -9.27
CA GLY A 145 -2.73 -16.16 -8.13
C GLY A 145 -3.23 -16.93 -6.91
N GLY A 146 -4.50 -17.39 -6.92
CA GLY A 146 -5.06 -18.09 -5.76
C GLY A 146 -5.02 -17.25 -4.47
N PRO A 147 -5.07 -17.86 -3.28
CA PRO A 147 -5.22 -17.15 -2.02
C PRO A 147 -3.99 -16.36 -1.57
N ARG A 148 -2.85 -16.49 -2.24
CA ARG A 148 -1.65 -15.71 -1.93
C ARG A 148 -1.68 -14.29 -2.49
N ILE A 149 -2.50 -14.07 -3.51
CA ILE A 149 -2.65 -12.76 -4.17
C ILE A 149 -4.00 -12.15 -3.80
N GLY A 150 -4.01 -10.96 -3.26
CA GLY A 150 -5.18 -10.17 -2.93
C GLY A 150 -5.10 -8.77 -3.54
N VAL A 151 -5.84 -7.85 -2.97
CA VAL A 151 -5.91 -6.45 -3.43
C VAL A 151 -5.34 -5.52 -2.35
N ASN A 152 -4.57 -4.54 -2.77
CA ASN A 152 -4.29 -3.32 -2.03
C ASN A 152 -5.13 -2.19 -2.64
N ILE A 153 -6.19 -1.79 -1.96
CA ILE A 153 -7.06 -0.72 -2.46
C ILE A 153 -6.40 0.62 -2.14
N ASP A 154 -5.82 1.27 -3.16
CA ASP A 154 -5.57 2.71 -3.07
C ASP A 154 -6.88 3.44 -3.37
N THR A 155 -7.41 4.15 -2.39
CA THR A 155 -8.74 4.73 -2.47
C THR A 155 -8.83 5.83 -3.53
N ALA A 156 -7.80 6.65 -3.70
CA ALA A 156 -7.78 7.73 -4.68
C ALA A 156 -7.56 7.20 -6.11
N TRP A 157 -6.62 6.27 -6.31
CA TRP A 157 -6.39 5.65 -7.61
C TRP A 157 -7.58 4.76 -8.03
N CYS A 158 -8.28 4.15 -7.08
CA CYS A 158 -9.57 3.51 -7.36
C CYS A 158 -10.57 4.52 -7.93
N MET A 159 -10.78 5.66 -7.26
CA MET A 159 -11.72 6.69 -7.74
C MET A 159 -11.30 7.29 -9.09
N GLN A 160 -10.00 7.39 -9.37
CA GLN A 160 -9.46 7.98 -10.60
C GLN A 160 -9.87 7.21 -11.88
N ILE A 161 -10.19 5.91 -11.79
CA ILE A 161 -10.68 5.15 -12.95
C ILE A 161 -12.11 5.55 -13.36
N GLY A 162 -12.76 6.37 -12.58
CA GLY A 162 -14.04 6.99 -12.88
C GLY A 162 -15.24 6.33 -12.18
N PRO A 163 -16.38 7.04 -12.10
CA PRO A 163 -17.48 6.71 -11.19
C PRO A 163 -18.22 5.40 -11.52
N ARG A 164 -18.01 4.83 -12.70
CA ARG A 164 -18.66 3.57 -13.09
C ARG A 164 -18.04 2.33 -12.44
N GLN A 165 -16.72 2.35 -12.23
CA GLN A 165 -15.94 1.21 -11.73
C GLN A 165 -15.10 1.55 -10.50
N GLY A 166 -14.77 2.83 -10.31
CA GLY A 166 -13.88 3.33 -9.29
C GLY A 166 -14.63 3.77 -8.02
N GLN A 167 -15.28 2.84 -7.37
CA GLN A 167 -16.00 3.08 -6.11
C GLN A 167 -15.35 2.25 -5.00
N PRO A 168 -14.54 2.85 -4.11
CA PRO A 168 -13.78 2.11 -3.09
C PRO A 168 -14.64 1.20 -2.22
N VAL A 169 -15.82 1.67 -1.78
CA VAL A 169 -16.78 0.86 -0.98
C VAL A 169 -17.24 -0.39 -1.74
N GLU A 170 -17.56 -0.25 -3.04
CA GLU A 170 -18.01 -1.39 -3.86
C GLU A 170 -16.83 -2.37 -4.11
N TRP A 171 -15.60 -1.87 -4.16
CA TRP A 171 -14.43 -2.73 -4.27
C TRP A 171 -14.22 -3.55 -3.00
N VAL A 172 -14.39 -2.96 -1.82
CA VAL A 172 -14.35 -3.71 -0.55
C VAL A 172 -15.36 -4.86 -0.58
N LYS A 173 -16.60 -4.60 -0.98
CA LYS A 173 -17.65 -5.63 -1.08
C LYS A 173 -17.30 -6.70 -2.12
N ARG A 174 -16.76 -6.29 -3.28
CA ARG A 174 -16.41 -7.19 -4.38
C ARG A 174 -15.29 -8.15 -4.01
N PHE A 175 -14.23 -7.64 -3.41
CA PHE A 175 -13.04 -8.42 -3.11
C PHE A 175 -13.07 -9.10 -1.74
N GLY A 176 -13.86 -8.58 -0.80
CA GLY A 176 -14.11 -9.20 0.49
C GLY A 176 -12.82 -9.58 1.23
N GLU A 177 -12.72 -10.84 1.65
CA GLU A 177 -11.54 -11.40 2.34
C GLU A 177 -10.22 -11.34 1.54
N ARG A 178 -10.29 -10.97 0.26
CA ARG A 178 -9.11 -10.78 -0.59
C ARG A 178 -8.55 -9.35 -0.53
N VAL A 179 -9.14 -8.44 0.23
CA VAL A 179 -8.56 -7.14 0.54
C VAL A 179 -7.46 -7.35 1.57
N TYR A 180 -6.19 -7.28 1.16
CA TYR A 180 -5.04 -7.52 2.02
C TYR A 180 -4.36 -6.23 2.49
N GLY A 181 -4.55 -5.14 1.79
CA GLY A 181 -4.02 -3.84 2.15
C GLY A 181 -4.91 -2.69 1.68
N VAL A 182 -4.66 -1.53 2.25
CA VAL A 182 -5.31 -0.28 1.86
C VAL A 182 -4.28 0.84 1.88
N HIS A 183 -4.23 1.63 0.82
CA HIS A 183 -3.65 2.96 0.86
C HIS A 183 -4.79 3.98 1.00
N TYR A 184 -4.89 4.57 2.19
CA TYR A 184 -5.81 5.69 2.44
C TYR A 184 -5.22 6.94 1.79
N LYS A 185 -5.79 7.29 0.66
CA LYS A 185 -5.41 8.43 -0.16
C LYS A 185 -6.68 9.14 -0.63
N ASP A 186 -6.66 10.44 -0.80
CA ASP A 186 -7.85 11.16 -1.22
C ASP A 186 -7.52 12.20 -2.28
N PHE A 187 -8.40 12.31 -3.26
CA PHE A 187 -8.32 13.27 -4.34
C PHE A 187 -9.56 14.14 -4.40
N VAL A 188 -9.37 15.37 -4.83
CA VAL A 188 -10.44 16.22 -5.37
C VAL A 188 -10.30 16.22 -6.89
N PHE A 189 -11.39 15.91 -7.58
CA PHE A 189 -11.45 15.92 -9.06
C PHE A 189 -12.16 17.17 -9.56
N ASP A 190 -11.58 17.83 -10.56
CA ASP A 190 -12.26 18.87 -11.32
C ASP A 190 -13.15 18.26 -12.44
N LYS A 191 -13.85 19.14 -13.16
CA LYS A 191 -14.75 18.73 -14.26
C LYS A 191 -14.03 18.05 -15.45
N SER A 192 -12.70 18.17 -15.54
CA SER A 192 -11.88 17.53 -16.56
C SER A 192 -11.26 16.22 -16.08
N ALA A 193 -11.64 15.76 -14.87
CA ALA A 193 -11.07 14.61 -14.16
C ALA A 193 -9.59 14.78 -13.81
N LYS A 194 -9.07 16.01 -13.79
CA LYS A 194 -7.79 16.31 -13.17
C LYS A 194 -7.96 16.25 -11.66
N TRP A 195 -6.98 15.72 -10.98
CA TRP A 195 -7.02 15.52 -9.52
C TRP A 195 -5.97 16.37 -8.80
N GLU A 196 -6.26 16.62 -7.54
CA GLU A 196 -5.31 17.15 -6.55
C GLU A 196 -5.33 16.22 -5.33
N ASP A 197 -4.15 15.87 -4.82
CA ASP A 197 -3.98 15.09 -3.61
C ASP A 197 -4.30 15.98 -2.39
N VAL A 198 -5.21 15.53 -1.54
CA VAL A 198 -5.70 16.29 -0.39
C VAL A 198 -5.64 15.47 0.89
N ILE A 199 -5.84 16.11 2.03
CA ILE A 199 -5.94 15.44 3.32
C ILE A 199 -7.00 14.34 3.24
N VAL A 200 -6.67 13.13 3.67
CA VAL A 200 -7.59 11.98 3.65
C VAL A 200 -8.91 12.32 4.36
N GLY A 201 -10.01 12.07 3.67
CA GLY A 201 -11.36 12.37 4.15
C GLY A 201 -11.83 13.82 3.92
N THR A 202 -11.04 14.64 3.22
CA THR A 202 -11.47 16.00 2.84
C THR A 202 -11.77 16.15 1.35
N GLY A 203 -11.53 15.10 0.58
CA GLY A 203 -11.73 15.05 -0.86
C GLY A 203 -13.01 14.36 -1.30
N ASN A 204 -12.88 13.49 -2.28
CA ASN A 204 -14.02 12.77 -2.84
C ASN A 204 -14.26 11.39 -2.21
N LEU A 205 -13.38 10.95 -1.31
CA LEU A 205 -13.53 9.69 -0.59
C LEU A 205 -14.62 9.82 0.50
N ASP A 206 -15.65 8.99 0.43
CA ASP A 206 -16.53 8.76 1.58
C ASP A 206 -15.79 7.88 2.61
N LEU A 207 -14.92 8.51 3.39
CA LEU A 207 -14.05 7.82 4.33
C LEU A 207 -14.83 7.04 5.40
N PRO A 208 -15.89 7.58 6.03
CA PRO A 208 -16.70 6.82 6.99
C PRO A 208 -17.33 5.57 6.37
N ALA A 209 -17.93 5.70 5.18
CA ALA A 209 -18.54 4.55 4.49
C ALA A 209 -17.50 3.51 4.08
N PHE A 210 -16.30 3.93 3.68
CA PHE A 210 -15.22 3.02 3.32
C PHE A 210 -14.69 2.25 4.54
N ILE A 211 -14.48 2.92 5.67
CA ILE A 211 -14.08 2.26 6.94
C ILE A 211 -15.16 1.27 7.38
N ALA A 212 -16.43 1.68 7.36
CA ALA A 212 -17.53 0.80 7.72
C ALA A 212 -17.60 -0.47 6.83
N ALA A 213 -17.35 -0.34 5.52
CA ALA A 213 -17.30 -1.49 4.63
C ALA A 213 -16.12 -2.43 4.95
N LEU A 214 -14.96 -1.91 5.32
CA LEU A 214 -13.82 -2.72 5.78
C LEU A 214 -14.15 -3.45 7.10
N GLU A 215 -14.83 -2.79 8.03
CA GLU A 215 -15.29 -3.41 9.29
C GLU A 215 -16.30 -4.53 9.01
N GLU A 216 -17.23 -4.33 8.07
CA GLU A 216 -18.26 -5.32 7.68
C GLU A 216 -17.65 -6.61 7.13
N ILE A 217 -16.57 -6.54 6.34
CA ILE A 217 -15.86 -7.72 5.83
C ILE A 217 -14.89 -8.34 6.85
N GLY A 218 -14.75 -7.76 8.04
CA GLY A 218 -13.78 -8.21 9.04
C GLY A 218 -12.34 -8.01 8.61
N PHE A 219 -12.02 -6.89 7.95
CA PHE A 219 -10.69 -6.60 7.45
C PHE A 219 -9.63 -6.69 8.55
N ASP A 220 -8.62 -7.51 8.31
CA ASP A 220 -7.48 -7.75 9.19
C ASP A 220 -6.12 -7.51 8.50
N GLY A 221 -6.14 -6.75 7.40
CA GLY A 221 -4.97 -6.46 6.58
C GLY A 221 -4.12 -5.29 7.06
N TYR A 222 -3.40 -4.68 6.13
CA TYR A 222 -2.37 -3.66 6.39
C TYR A 222 -2.75 -2.31 5.77
N PRO A 223 -3.46 -1.44 6.52
CA PRO A 223 -3.81 -0.12 6.03
C PRO A 223 -2.68 0.88 6.31
N VAL A 224 -2.40 1.75 5.35
CA VAL A 224 -1.46 2.87 5.50
C VAL A 224 -2.03 4.14 4.88
N ILE A 225 -1.68 5.29 5.44
CA ILE A 225 -1.92 6.60 4.81
C ILE A 225 -0.89 6.79 3.71
N GLU A 226 -1.32 7.26 2.54
CA GLU A 226 -0.45 7.75 1.49
C GLU A 226 -0.89 9.15 1.05
N TYR A 227 -0.07 10.15 1.35
CA TYR A 227 -0.27 11.56 0.98
C TYR A 227 0.98 12.05 0.26
N GLU A 228 0.82 12.48 -0.99
CA GLU A 228 1.96 12.79 -1.85
C GLU A 228 2.16 14.28 -2.12
N ALA A 229 1.20 15.12 -1.77
CA ALA A 229 1.40 16.56 -1.89
C ALA A 229 2.41 17.06 -0.85
N ASN A 230 3.07 18.17 -1.16
CA ASN A 230 4.02 18.85 -0.30
C ASN A 230 5.15 17.95 0.27
N PRO A 231 5.91 17.23 -0.59
CA PRO A 231 6.95 16.30 -0.13
C PRO A 231 8.13 16.97 0.58
N GLU A 232 8.27 18.29 0.44
CA GLU A 232 9.28 19.10 1.14
C GLU A 232 8.97 19.24 2.63
N ASN A 233 7.68 19.26 3.01
CA ASN A 233 7.24 19.40 4.38
C ASN A 233 5.93 18.63 4.62
N PRO A 234 5.95 17.28 4.61
CA PRO A 234 4.73 16.47 4.65
C PRO A 234 4.13 16.35 6.06
N VAL A 235 4.90 16.57 7.12
CA VAL A 235 4.52 16.28 8.51
C VAL A 235 3.23 17.02 8.94
N PRO A 236 3.03 18.32 8.68
CA PRO A 236 1.78 18.99 9.07
C PRO A 236 0.54 18.35 8.43
N ALA A 237 0.58 18.10 7.12
CA ALA A 237 -0.53 17.49 6.40
C ALA A 237 -0.77 16.03 6.84
N LEU A 238 0.28 15.26 7.10
CA LEU A 238 0.15 13.90 7.62
C LEU A 238 -0.46 13.87 9.03
N LYS A 239 -0.18 14.85 9.90
CA LYS A 239 -0.87 14.99 11.19
C LYS A 239 -2.37 15.24 11.01
N GLU A 240 -2.75 16.04 10.00
CA GLU A 240 -4.15 16.27 9.66
C GLU A 240 -4.80 14.98 9.10
N CYS A 241 -4.13 14.24 8.21
CA CYS A 241 -4.61 12.93 7.75
C CYS A 241 -4.83 11.97 8.93
N VAL A 242 -3.87 11.85 9.86
CA VAL A 242 -4.01 11.01 11.06
C VAL A 242 -5.19 11.45 11.91
N SER A 243 -5.39 12.76 12.10
CA SER A 243 -6.53 13.31 12.86
C SER A 243 -7.86 12.99 12.18
N SER A 244 -7.95 13.17 10.87
CA SER A 244 -9.14 12.84 10.07
C SER A 244 -9.49 11.35 10.17
N MET A 245 -8.51 10.47 9.96
CA MET A 245 -8.67 9.01 10.06
C MET A 245 -9.16 8.56 11.44
N ARG A 246 -8.68 9.18 12.51
CA ARG A 246 -9.10 8.84 13.90
C ARG A 246 -10.49 9.35 14.25
N SER A 247 -11.00 10.32 13.51
CA SER A 247 -12.32 10.95 13.75
C SER A 247 -13.44 10.35 12.90
N ALA A 248 -13.10 9.53 11.89
CA ALA A 248 -14.02 8.96 10.92
C ALA A 248 -14.81 7.70 11.42
#